data_f4281e60cae81db9a5e8a4a8f1bedefa
#
_entry.id   f4281e60cae81db9a5e8a4a8f1bedefa
#
_cell.length_a   1.000
_cell.length_b   1.000
_cell.length_c   1.000
_cell.angle_alpha   90.00
_cell.angle_beta   90.00
_cell.angle_gamma   90.00
#
_symmetry.space_group_name_H-M   'P 1'
#
loop_
_entity.id
_entity.type
_entity.pdbx_description
1 polymer ?
#
loop_
_entity_poly.entity_id
_entity_poly.type
_entity_poly.pdbx_seq_one_letter_code
_entity_poly.pdbx_strand_id
1 'polypeptide(L)'
;RSPQRWTAETPYLYKLELRLQNVNGQTIEQVEQPVGFRCIEIKDGQMLVNGNSVRFRGVNRHEHDPYTARVMSEERMLQDILLMKQANVNAVRTSHYPNVSRWYELCDSLGLYVMDEADIEEHGLRGTLASTPDWYAAFLDRAVRMAERDKNHSSVVMWSMGNESGYGPNFAAISAWLHDFDPTRPVHYEGAQGVNGEPDPKTVDVISRFYTRVKQEYLNPGIPEGEDKERAENARWERLLEIAERTNDNRPVMTSEYAHCMGNALGNFKEYWDEIYSNSRMLGGFIWDWVDQGIYKILPDGRQMVAYGGDFGDQPNLKAFCFNGVVMSDRETTPKYWEVKKVYAPVKLEMEKDLQVFPKEQDLLVKEQDVLPKGLRVTNRNHHIGLEGYRCLWTLIENGKKMEQGELALPLVAPGETGTMALPDVKINKQADVRLNVSIVLKEDALWAKAGHEILKEQFALNDHLMAVANGVQPGKRKNKFSVLDLWKDSYFQAFRAPTDNDKSFGNWLAKDWKNQRLDAPQVEVITPETETQETNGTVSRK
;
A
#
# COMPACT_ATOMS: atom_id res chain seq x y z
N ARG A 1 7.49 26.11 -28.34
CA ARG A 1 8.23 25.35 -27.31
C ARG A 1 7.26 24.40 -26.63
N SER A 2 7.65 23.15 -26.39
CA SER A 2 6.83 22.21 -25.64
C SER A 2 6.84 22.62 -24.16
N PRO A 3 5.69 22.69 -23.48
CA PRO A 3 5.65 22.99 -22.06
C PRO A 3 6.27 21.87 -21.24
N GLN A 4 6.78 22.21 -20.04
CA GLN A 4 7.07 21.20 -19.03
C GLN A 4 5.75 20.61 -18.55
N ARG A 5 5.67 19.27 -18.56
CA ARG A 5 4.44 18.56 -18.22
C ARG A 5 4.40 18.28 -16.73
N TRP A 6 3.21 18.38 -16.16
CA TRP A 6 2.94 18.01 -14.79
C TRP A 6 2.83 16.48 -14.65
N THR A 7 3.45 15.93 -13.62
CA THR A 7 3.27 14.54 -13.17
C THR A 7 3.37 14.49 -11.64
N ALA A 8 2.93 13.40 -11.01
CA ALA A 8 3.11 13.22 -9.56
C ALA A 8 4.61 13.11 -9.15
N GLU A 9 5.52 12.83 -10.08
CA GLU A 9 6.97 12.78 -9.85
C GLU A 9 7.65 14.12 -10.12
N THR A 10 7.09 14.91 -11.05
CA THR A 10 7.59 16.23 -11.46
C THR A 10 6.43 17.23 -11.57
N PRO A 11 5.91 17.74 -10.43
CA PRO A 11 4.69 18.54 -10.41
C PRO A 11 4.95 20.01 -10.81
N TYR A 12 5.27 20.21 -12.07
CA TYR A 12 5.56 21.55 -12.59
C TYR A 12 4.26 22.32 -12.89
N LEU A 13 4.11 23.47 -12.25
CA LEU A 13 2.97 24.35 -12.43
C LEU A 13 3.39 25.66 -13.10
N TYR A 14 2.58 26.06 -14.08
CA TYR A 14 2.59 27.39 -14.64
C TYR A 14 1.61 28.28 -13.89
N LYS A 15 1.79 29.58 -14.01
CA LYS A 15 0.88 30.58 -13.49
C LYS A 15 0.10 31.20 -14.63
N LEU A 16 -1.20 31.01 -14.66
CA LEU A 16 -2.13 31.74 -15.53
C LEU A 16 -2.57 33.00 -14.78
N GLU A 17 -2.36 34.15 -15.38
CA GLU A 17 -2.79 35.42 -14.85
C GLU A 17 -3.86 36.03 -15.77
N LEU A 18 -5.04 36.27 -15.22
CA LEU A 18 -6.16 36.91 -15.90
C LEU A 18 -6.36 38.29 -15.30
N ARG A 19 -6.37 39.31 -16.17
CA ARG A 19 -6.58 40.70 -15.75
C ARG A 19 -7.81 41.27 -16.46
N LEU A 20 -8.79 41.68 -15.68
CA LEU A 20 -9.92 42.47 -16.15
C LEU A 20 -9.49 43.93 -16.12
N GLN A 21 -9.55 44.61 -17.24
CA GLN A 21 -9.18 46.02 -17.38
C GLN A 21 -10.38 46.86 -17.83
N ASN A 22 -10.44 48.07 -17.33
CA ASN A 22 -11.39 49.08 -17.85
C ASN A 22 -10.93 49.64 -19.21
N VAL A 23 -11.74 50.49 -19.82
CA VAL A 23 -11.47 51.12 -21.12
C VAL A 23 -10.19 51.97 -21.14
N ASN A 24 -9.70 52.39 -19.99
CA ASN A 24 -8.48 53.18 -19.83
C ASN A 24 -7.24 52.32 -19.55
N GLY A 25 -7.34 51.00 -19.58
CA GLY A 25 -6.25 50.07 -19.32
C GLY A 25 -5.92 49.85 -17.83
N GLN A 26 -6.73 50.36 -16.89
CA GLN A 26 -6.55 50.12 -15.47
C GLN A 26 -7.08 48.73 -15.10
N THR A 27 -6.31 47.96 -14.37
CA THR A 27 -6.72 46.66 -13.84
C THR A 27 -7.78 46.84 -12.77
N ILE A 28 -8.96 46.26 -12.99
CA ILE A 28 -10.10 46.25 -12.06
C ILE A 28 -9.98 45.02 -11.16
N GLU A 29 -9.63 43.87 -11.76
CA GLU A 29 -9.50 42.60 -11.07
C GLU A 29 -8.36 41.78 -11.68
N GLN A 30 -7.68 41.02 -10.85
CA GLN A 30 -6.64 40.08 -11.26
C GLN A 30 -6.89 38.74 -10.58
N VAL A 31 -6.91 37.68 -11.36
CA VAL A 31 -7.01 36.30 -10.89
C VAL A 31 -5.78 35.54 -11.33
N GLU A 32 -5.19 34.81 -10.40
CA GLU A 32 -4.06 33.92 -10.63
C GLU A 32 -4.50 32.47 -10.45
N GLN A 33 -4.20 31.63 -11.42
CA GLN A 33 -4.53 30.20 -11.40
C GLN A 33 -3.27 29.37 -11.69
N PRO A 34 -2.85 28.48 -10.79
CA PRO A 34 -1.84 27.47 -11.11
C PRO A 34 -2.37 26.50 -12.18
N VAL A 35 -1.54 26.16 -13.16
CA VAL A 35 -1.89 25.27 -14.27
C VAL A 35 -0.76 24.28 -14.54
N GLY A 36 -1.05 23.00 -14.46
CA GLY A 36 -0.15 21.93 -14.88
C GLY A 36 -0.62 21.30 -16.20
N PHE A 37 0.24 21.31 -17.19
CA PHE A 37 -0.08 20.69 -18.49
C PHE A 37 0.14 19.17 -18.40
N ARG A 38 -0.89 18.40 -18.65
CA ARG A 38 -0.87 16.94 -18.74
C ARG A 38 -1.86 16.41 -19.76
N CYS A 39 -1.64 15.19 -20.20
CA CYS A 39 -2.58 14.41 -20.99
C CYS A 39 -2.85 13.09 -20.28
N ILE A 40 -4.11 12.66 -20.20
CA ILE A 40 -4.53 11.38 -19.64
C ILE A 40 -5.21 10.61 -20.76
N GLU A 41 -4.84 9.33 -20.90
CA GLU A 41 -5.38 8.45 -21.94
C GLU A 41 -5.54 7.04 -21.37
N ILE A 42 -6.58 6.33 -21.81
CA ILE A 42 -6.66 4.88 -21.67
C ILE A 42 -6.34 4.27 -23.03
N LYS A 43 -5.28 3.49 -23.07
CA LYS A 43 -4.81 2.84 -24.29
C LYS A 43 -4.25 1.45 -23.99
N ASP A 44 -4.62 0.48 -24.79
CA ASP A 44 -4.16 -0.91 -24.68
C ASP A 44 -4.35 -1.50 -23.27
N GLY A 45 -5.48 -1.17 -22.62
CA GLY A 45 -5.80 -1.61 -21.28
C GLY A 45 -5.03 -0.92 -20.16
N GLN A 46 -4.30 0.15 -20.46
CA GLN A 46 -3.48 0.88 -19.50
C GLN A 46 -3.94 2.34 -19.39
N MET A 47 -3.82 2.90 -18.20
CA MET A 47 -3.93 4.34 -18.00
C MET A 47 -2.57 5.00 -18.23
N LEU A 48 -2.53 5.96 -19.14
CA LEU A 48 -1.32 6.72 -19.46
C LEU A 48 -1.45 8.15 -18.95
N VAL A 49 -0.38 8.65 -18.34
CA VAL A 49 -0.20 10.08 -18.06
C VAL A 49 0.97 10.57 -18.91
N ASN A 50 0.72 11.56 -19.78
CA ASN A 50 1.72 12.08 -20.70
C ASN A 50 2.36 11.00 -21.61
N GLY A 51 1.62 9.95 -21.93
CA GLY A 51 2.06 8.86 -22.78
C GLY A 51 2.77 7.72 -22.06
N ASN A 52 3.02 7.83 -20.74
CA ASN A 52 3.63 6.77 -19.93
C ASN A 52 2.58 6.05 -19.09
N SER A 53 2.63 4.72 -19.07
CA SER A 53 1.78 3.90 -18.21
C SER A 53 2.07 4.20 -16.73
N VAL A 54 1.02 4.46 -15.96
CA VAL A 54 1.14 4.72 -14.53
C VAL A 54 0.51 3.60 -13.70
N ARG A 55 0.97 3.46 -12.46
CA ARG A 55 0.35 2.61 -11.44
C ARG A 55 0.07 3.43 -10.20
N PHE A 56 -1.15 3.29 -9.67
CA PHE A 56 -1.56 3.96 -8.45
C PHE A 56 -1.11 3.18 -7.23
N ARG A 57 -0.04 3.65 -6.60
CA ARG A 57 0.39 3.26 -5.26
C ARG A 57 -0.38 4.16 -4.29
N GLY A 58 -1.66 3.85 -4.12
CA GLY A 58 -2.65 4.74 -3.55
C GLY A 58 -3.06 4.42 -2.12
N VAL A 59 -3.70 5.41 -1.51
CA VAL A 59 -4.42 5.30 -0.24
C VAL A 59 -5.77 5.99 -0.35
N ASN A 60 -6.78 5.46 0.33
CA ASN A 60 -8.03 6.17 0.59
C ASN A 60 -7.80 7.16 1.73
N ARG A 61 -8.42 8.32 1.70
CA ARG A 61 -8.25 9.34 2.74
C ARG A 61 -9.56 9.96 3.14
N HIS A 62 -9.89 9.84 4.44
CA HIS A 62 -10.86 10.70 5.08
C HIS A 62 -10.22 12.00 5.56
N GLU A 63 -10.97 13.10 5.48
CA GLU A 63 -10.62 14.32 6.19
C GLU A 63 -10.89 14.11 7.68
N HIS A 64 -9.81 13.98 8.46
CA HIS A 64 -9.91 13.71 9.88
C HIS A 64 -8.74 14.31 10.68
N ASP A 65 -9.07 14.92 11.80
CA ASP A 65 -8.16 15.40 12.82
C ASP A 65 -8.67 14.99 14.21
N PRO A 66 -7.82 14.49 15.14
CA PRO A 66 -8.30 13.98 16.42
C PRO A 66 -8.87 15.07 17.37
N TYR A 67 -8.61 16.35 17.09
CA TYR A 67 -9.16 17.47 17.86
C TYR A 67 -10.41 18.09 17.22
N THR A 68 -10.42 18.23 15.90
CA THR A 68 -11.43 19.00 15.16
C THR A 68 -12.30 18.13 14.25
N ALA A 69 -12.13 16.82 14.33
CA ALA A 69 -12.85 15.81 13.54
C ALA A 69 -12.75 16.08 12.02
N ARG A 70 -13.82 16.56 11.39
CA ARG A 70 -13.89 16.78 9.93
C ARG A 70 -13.32 18.13 9.49
N VAL A 71 -12.90 18.99 10.41
CA VAL A 71 -12.35 20.32 10.09
C VAL A 71 -10.83 20.20 9.98
N MET A 72 -10.31 20.34 8.76
CA MET A 72 -8.90 20.19 8.47
C MET A 72 -8.14 21.51 8.46
N SER A 73 -6.99 21.55 9.13
CA SER A 73 -6.04 22.65 8.94
C SER A 73 -5.11 22.39 7.75
N GLU A 74 -4.54 23.47 7.19
CA GLU A 74 -3.55 23.35 6.11
C GLU A 74 -2.33 22.55 6.55
N GLU A 75 -1.85 22.77 7.78
CA GLU A 75 -0.70 22.06 8.35
C GLU A 75 -0.94 20.57 8.42
N ARG A 76 -2.16 20.14 8.77
CA ARG A 76 -2.53 18.74 8.84
C ARG A 76 -2.61 18.11 7.46
N MET A 77 -3.20 18.81 6.49
CA MET A 77 -3.21 18.36 5.09
C MET A 77 -1.81 18.24 4.51
N LEU A 78 -0.95 19.23 4.77
CA LEU A 78 0.46 19.19 4.35
C LEU A 78 1.19 18.00 4.99
N GLN A 79 0.98 17.77 6.29
CA GLN A 79 1.56 16.61 6.99
C GLN A 79 1.14 15.29 6.36
N ASP A 80 -0.14 15.13 6.00
CA ASP A 80 -0.63 13.94 5.29
C ASP A 80 0.13 13.72 3.98
N ILE A 81 0.21 14.75 3.13
CA ILE A 81 0.89 14.64 1.84
C ILE A 81 2.38 14.32 2.00
N LEU A 82 3.07 14.98 2.92
CA LEU A 82 4.49 14.72 3.17
C LEU A 82 4.73 13.28 3.62
N LEU A 83 3.93 12.76 4.55
CA LEU A 83 4.02 11.38 5.00
C LEU A 83 3.66 10.39 3.88
N MET A 84 2.63 10.67 3.07
CA MET A 84 2.29 9.87 1.90
C MET A 84 3.48 9.77 0.93
N LYS A 85 4.05 10.90 0.54
CA LYS A 85 5.22 10.95 -0.36
C LYS A 85 6.42 10.21 0.23
N GLN A 86 6.66 10.35 1.54
CA GLN A 86 7.74 9.68 2.26
C GLN A 86 7.51 8.16 2.40
N ALA A 87 6.26 7.71 2.30
CA ALA A 87 5.88 6.31 2.20
C ALA A 87 5.78 5.79 0.76
N ASN A 88 6.28 6.54 -0.24
CA ASN A 88 6.24 6.19 -1.67
C ASN A 88 4.82 6.12 -2.27
N VAL A 89 3.82 6.66 -1.60
CA VAL A 89 2.47 6.84 -2.13
C VAL A 89 2.50 7.90 -3.23
N ASN A 90 1.83 7.65 -4.35
CA ASN A 90 1.73 8.57 -5.48
C ASN A 90 0.29 8.95 -5.84
N ALA A 91 -0.70 8.34 -5.20
CA ALA A 91 -2.11 8.57 -5.49
C ALA A 91 -2.96 8.58 -4.22
N VAL A 92 -4.06 9.32 -4.25
CA VAL A 92 -5.06 9.37 -3.18
C VAL A 92 -6.46 9.37 -3.76
N ARG A 93 -7.38 8.60 -3.15
CA ARG A 93 -8.81 8.69 -3.39
C ARG A 93 -9.44 9.50 -2.28
N THR A 94 -10.23 10.51 -2.63
CA THR A 94 -10.96 11.34 -1.67
C THR A 94 -12.21 10.62 -1.20
N SER A 95 -12.02 9.60 -0.40
CA SER A 95 -13.10 8.75 0.11
C SER A 95 -13.89 9.45 1.23
N HIS A 96 -15.20 9.60 1.17
CA HIS A 96 -16.09 9.35 0.02
C HIS A 96 -16.81 10.64 -0.32
N TYR A 97 -16.07 11.73 -0.50
CA TYR A 97 -16.55 13.07 -0.77
C TYR A 97 -15.44 13.99 -1.27
N PRO A 98 -15.73 15.02 -2.03
CA PRO A 98 -14.76 16.02 -2.41
C PRO A 98 -14.16 16.70 -1.17
N ASN A 99 -12.82 16.71 -1.08
CA ASN A 99 -12.11 17.33 0.03
C ASN A 99 -12.15 18.88 -0.04
N VAL A 100 -11.64 19.58 0.98
CA VAL A 100 -11.51 21.04 0.92
C VAL A 100 -10.60 21.47 -0.22
N SER A 101 -10.88 22.61 -0.87
CA SER A 101 -10.18 23.04 -2.10
C SER A 101 -8.66 23.12 -1.92
N ARG A 102 -8.19 23.53 -0.72
CA ARG A 102 -6.76 23.62 -0.42
C ARG A 102 -6.02 22.28 -0.53
N TRP A 103 -6.70 21.15 -0.30
CA TRP A 103 -6.15 19.81 -0.49
C TRP A 103 -5.65 19.59 -1.93
N TYR A 104 -6.46 19.97 -2.92
CA TYR A 104 -6.10 19.79 -4.34
C TYR A 104 -4.96 20.71 -4.76
N GLU A 105 -4.93 21.95 -4.27
CA GLU A 105 -3.81 22.87 -4.52
C GLU A 105 -2.49 22.31 -3.97
N LEU A 106 -2.52 21.68 -2.80
CA LEU A 106 -1.35 21.00 -2.22
C LEU A 106 -0.98 19.75 -3.02
N CYS A 107 -1.95 18.96 -3.49
CA CYS A 107 -1.70 17.80 -4.36
C CYS A 107 -1.12 18.23 -5.71
N ASP A 108 -1.60 19.34 -6.30
CA ASP A 108 -1.04 19.94 -7.52
C ASP A 108 0.43 20.33 -7.33
N SER A 109 0.75 20.94 -6.20
CA SER A 109 2.08 21.51 -5.90
C SER A 109 3.10 20.44 -5.50
N LEU A 110 2.68 19.43 -4.75
CA LEU A 110 3.57 18.39 -4.18
C LEU A 110 3.61 17.10 -5.00
N GLY A 111 2.67 16.95 -5.95
CA GLY A 111 2.64 15.83 -6.88
C GLY A 111 2.01 14.56 -6.30
N LEU A 112 0.68 14.55 -6.16
CA LEU A 112 -0.13 13.36 -5.95
C LEU A 112 -1.19 13.26 -7.06
N TYR A 113 -1.40 12.08 -7.60
CA TYR A 113 -2.59 11.80 -8.41
C TYR A 113 -3.81 11.74 -7.50
N VAL A 114 -4.89 12.36 -7.91
CA VAL A 114 -6.15 12.37 -7.16
C VAL A 114 -7.23 11.67 -7.98
N MET A 115 -7.88 10.68 -7.38
CA MET A 115 -9.18 10.20 -7.78
C MET A 115 -10.20 10.92 -6.92
N ASP A 116 -10.87 11.90 -7.51
CA ASP A 116 -11.82 12.77 -6.83
C ASP A 116 -13.21 12.14 -6.85
N GLU A 117 -13.84 12.04 -5.68
CA GLU A 117 -15.07 11.27 -5.51
C GLU A 117 -16.24 12.12 -5.10
N ALA A 118 -17.35 11.92 -5.81
CA ALA A 118 -18.63 12.57 -5.49
C ALA A 118 -19.21 12.01 -4.17
N ASP A 119 -19.81 12.90 -3.39
CA ASP A 119 -20.45 12.57 -2.11
C ASP A 119 -21.75 11.79 -2.32
N ILE A 120 -21.62 10.55 -2.79
CA ILE A 120 -22.73 9.61 -3.00
C ILE A 120 -22.37 8.30 -2.34
N GLU A 121 -23.04 8.01 -1.23
CA GLU A 121 -22.99 6.73 -0.55
C GLU A 121 -24.35 6.37 0.04
N GLU A 122 -24.88 5.19 -0.34
CA GLU A 122 -26.13 4.66 0.19
C GLU A 122 -25.97 3.20 0.64
N HIS A 123 -24.82 2.84 1.19
CA HIS A 123 -24.44 1.46 1.54
C HIS A 123 -25.55 0.67 2.27
N GLY A 124 -26.26 1.30 3.19
CA GLY A 124 -27.38 0.68 3.91
C GLY A 124 -28.62 0.36 3.07
N LEU A 125 -28.80 0.99 1.90
CA LEU A 125 -29.96 0.87 1.02
C LEU A 125 -29.66 0.10 -0.30
N ARG A 126 -28.38 -0.13 -0.59
CA ARG A 126 -27.90 -1.07 -1.62
C ARG A 126 -28.50 -0.89 -3.02
N GLY A 127 -28.41 0.32 -3.56
CA GLY A 127 -28.84 0.65 -4.91
C GLY A 127 -30.31 1.02 -5.03
N THR A 128 -31.03 1.14 -3.92
CA THR A 128 -32.40 1.59 -3.93
C THR A 128 -32.49 3.02 -4.47
N LEU A 129 -31.69 3.94 -3.94
CA LEU A 129 -31.68 5.34 -4.37
C LEU A 129 -31.07 5.50 -5.77
N ALA A 130 -30.05 4.69 -6.11
CA ALA A 130 -29.43 4.67 -7.43
C ALA A 130 -30.43 4.32 -8.54
N SER A 131 -31.51 3.60 -8.19
CA SER A 131 -32.56 3.15 -9.12
C SER A 131 -33.86 3.94 -9.01
N THR A 132 -33.99 4.85 -8.04
CA THR A 132 -35.21 5.63 -7.81
C THR A 132 -35.14 6.97 -8.52
N PRO A 133 -36.09 7.30 -9.46
CA PRO A 133 -36.04 8.53 -10.23
C PRO A 133 -36.05 9.82 -9.42
N ASP A 134 -36.71 9.83 -8.27
CA ASP A 134 -36.81 11.00 -7.38
C ASP A 134 -35.43 11.46 -6.85
N TRP A 135 -34.44 10.58 -6.83
CA TRP A 135 -33.08 10.85 -6.38
C TRP A 135 -32.13 11.30 -7.50
N TYR A 136 -32.56 11.23 -8.76
CA TYR A 136 -31.74 11.59 -9.93
C TYR A 136 -31.08 12.96 -9.80
N ALA A 137 -31.86 13.99 -9.45
CA ALA A 137 -31.36 15.36 -9.32
C ALA A 137 -30.28 15.48 -8.21
N ALA A 138 -30.46 14.77 -7.10
CA ALA A 138 -29.52 14.79 -5.99
C ALA A 138 -28.20 14.09 -6.34
N PHE A 139 -28.24 12.98 -7.08
CA PHE A 139 -27.06 12.28 -7.58
C PHE A 139 -26.29 13.15 -8.59
N LEU A 140 -26.99 13.71 -9.56
CA LEU A 140 -26.34 14.54 -10.59
C LEU A 140 -25.74 15.83 -10.00
N ASP A 141 -26.43 16.52 -9.10
CA ASP A 141 -25.95 17.75 -8.46
C ASP A 141 -24.61 17.55 -7.75
N ARG A 142 -24.43 16.42 -7.04
CA ARG A 142 -23.17 16.10 -6.36
C ARG A 142 -22.00 15.95 -7.32
N ALA A 143 -22.18 15.20 -8.40
CA ALA A 143 -21.16 15.01 -9.40
C ALA A 143 -20.84 16.31 -10.17
N VAL A 144 -21.87 17.10 -10.52
CA VAL A 144 -21.72 18.40 -11.16
C VAL A 144 -20.92 19.36 -10.29
N ARG A 145 -21.27 19.51 -9.02
CA ARG A 145 -20.55 20.41 -8.09
C ARG A 145 -19.10 20.01 -7.89
N MET A 146 -18.81 18.72 -7.77
CA MET A 146 -17.45 18.22 -7.69
C MET A 146 -16.67 18.60 -8.94
N ALA A 147 -17.13 18.18 -10.10
CA ALA A 147 -16.39 18.37 -11.35
C ALA A 147 -16.24 19.86 -11.73
N GLU A 148 -17.30 20.69 -11.55
CA GLU A 148 -17.24 22.14 -11.79
C GLU A 148 -16.23 22.85 -10.89
N ARG A 149 -16.16 22.47 -9.61
CA ARG A 149 -15.23 23.05 -8.65
C ARG A 149 -13.78 22.66 -8.94
N ASP A 150 -13.54 21.35 -9.23
CA ASP A 150 -12.20 20.78 -9.17
C ASP A 150 -11.56 20.53 -10.55
N LYS A 151 -12.28 20.85 -11.66
CA LYS A 151 -11.81 20.67 -13.04
C LYS A 151 -10.44 21.27 -13.37
N ASN A 152 -10.04 22.34 -12.67
CA ASN A 152 -8.80 23.05 -12.95
C ASN A 152 -7.58 22.46 -12.23
N HIS A 153 -7.78 21.46 -11.35
CA HIS A 153 -6.68 20.83 -10.63
C HIS A 153 -5.94 19.80 -11.49
N SER A 154 -4.63 20.00 -11.63
CA SER A 154 -3.77 19.12 -12.44
C SER A 154 -3.62 17.73 -11.81
N SER A 155 -3.69 17.65 -10.48
CA SER A 155 -3.62 16.41 -9.70
C SER A 155 -4.83 15.50 -9.92
N VAL A 156 -6.03 16.06 -10.16
CA VAL A 156 -7.24 15.27 -10.43
C VAL A 156 -7.09 14.58 -11.79
N VAL A 157 -6.94 13.25 -11.75
CA VAL A 157 -6.69 12.44 -12.95
C VAL A 157 -7.84 11.47 -13.26
N MET A 158 -8.82 11.35 -12.35
CA MET A 158 -9.96 10.46 -12.49
C MET A 158 -11.14 11.02 -11.70
N TRP A 159 -12.34 10.92 -12.26
CA TRP A 159 -13.59 11.21 -11.56
C TRP A 159 -14.20 9.92 -11.02
N SER A 160 -14.54 9.88 -9.73
CA SER A 160 -15.26 8.78 -9.11
C SER A 160 -16.69 9.20 -8.78
N MET A 161 -17.65 8.38 -9.19
CA MET A 161 -19.06 8.74 -9.09
C MET A 161 -19.67 8.55 -7.69
N GLY A 162 -18.96 7.86 -6.80
CA GLY A 162 -19.42 7.58 -5.44
C GLY A 162 -18.89 6.26 -4.88
N ASN A 163 -19.49 5.80 -3.78
CA ASN A 163 -19.07 4.62 -3.04
C ASN A 163 -20.27 3.73 -2.65
N GLU A 164 -20.09 2.41 -2.71
CA GLU A 164 -20.94 1.32 -2.15
C GLU A 164 -22.46 1.54 -2.22
N SER A 165 -22.93 2.12 -3.32
CA SER A 165 -24.32 2.52 -3.50
C SER A 165 -25.10 1.64 -4.50
N GLY A 166 -24.59 0.42 -4.76
CA GLY A 166 -25.13 -0.42 -5.83
C GLY A 166 -24.95 0.22 -7.22
N TYR A 167 -25.72 -0.23 -8.20
CA TYR A 167 -25.65 0.37 -9.53
C TYR A 167 -27.07 0.54 -10.10
N GLY A 168 -27.34 1.67 -10.73
CA GLY A 168 -28.63 1.99 -11.32
C GLY A 168 -28.58 3.15 -12.31
N PRO A 169 -29.76 3.51 -12.89
CA PRO A 169 -29.87 4.55 -13.91
C PRO A 169 -29.29 5.90 -13.50
N ASN A 170 -29.34 6.25 -12.20
CA ASN A 170 -28.81 7.53 -11.72
C ASN A 170 -27.28 7.60 -11.89
N PHE A 171 -26.55 6.51 -11.69
CA PHE A 171 -25.11 6.46 -11.98
C PHE A 171 -24.82 6.49 -13.47
N ALA A 172 -25.62 5.83 -14.32
CA ALA A 172 -25.47 5.91 -15.75
C ALA A 172 -25.63 7.35 -16.27
N ALA A 173 -26.55 8.12 -15.68
CA ALA A 173 -26.75 9.53 -16.02
C ALA A 173 -25.58 10.42 -15.57
N ILE A 174 -25.02 10.19 -14.36
CA ILE A 174 -23.79 10.86 -13.92
C ILE A 174 -22.64 10.59 -14.88
N SER A 175 -22.43 9.33 -15.22
CA SER A 175 -21.39 8.94 -16.17
C SER A 175 -21.52 9.66 -17.50
N ALA A 176 -22.71 9.69 -18.08
CA ALA A 176 -22.96 10.37 -19.34
C ALA A 176 -22.65 11.87 -19.25
N TRP A 177 -23.05 12.51 -18.13
CA TRP A 177 -22.75 13.92 -17.91
C TRP A 177 -21.26 14.19 -17.75
N LEU A 178 -20.54 13.37 -16.96
CA LEU A 178 -19.10 13.53 -16.74
C LEU A 178 -18.30 13.38 -18.04
N HIS A 179 -18.64 12.39 -18.89
CA HIS A 179 -17.99 12.21 -20.19
C HIS A 179 -18.24 13.37 -21.17
N ASP A 180 -19.44 13.97 -21.12
CA ASP A 180 -19.75 15.16 -21.93
C ASP A 180 -19.05 16.42 -21.41
N PHE A 181 -19.03 16.60 -20.10
CA PHE A 181 -18.44 17.77 -19.44
C PHE A 181 -16.91 17.76 -19.49
N ASP A 182 -16.29 16.63 -19.21
CA ASP A 182 -14.83 16.48 -19.16
C ASP A 182 -14.34 15.16 -19.81
N PRO A 183 -14.23 15.13 -21.12
CA PRO A 183 -13.74 13.94 -21.84
C PRO A 183 -12.24 13.67 -21.63
N THR A 184 -11.55 14.46 -20.83
CA THR A 184 -10.10 14.36 -20.61
C THR A 184 -9.71 13.49 -19.41
N ARG A 185 -10.69 13.12 -18.57
CA ARG A 185 -10.48 12.28 -17.39
C ARG A 185 -11.39 11.05 -17.43
N PRO A 186 -10.86 9.85 -17.13
CA PRO A 186 -11.67 8.65 -17.01
C PRO A 186 -12.64 8.73 -15.83
N VAL A 187 -13.74 8.01 -15.98
CA VAL A 187 -14.79 7.87 -14.96
C VAL A 187 -14.68 6.51 -14.27
N HIS A 188 -14.72 6.53 -12.97
CA HIS A 188 -14.66 5.37 -12.08
C HIS A 188 -15.92 5.21 -11.23
N TYR A 189 -16.30 3.98 -10.97
CA TYR A 189 -17.23 3.58 -9.92
C TYR A 189 -17.15 2.06 -9.69
N GLU A 190 -16.87 1.62 -8.47
CA GLU A 190 -16.72 0.19 -8.17
C GLU A 190 -18.03 -0.59 -8.23
N GLY A 191 -19.16 0.07 -7.92
CA GLY A 191 -20.49 -0.55 -7.96
C GLY A 191 -20.99 -0.86 -9.39
N ALA A 192 -20.34 -0.33 -10.43
CA ALA A 192 -20.65 -0.65 -11.82
C ALA A 192 -20.11 -2.03 -12.20
N GLN A 193 -20.71 -3.08 -11.63
CA GLN A 193 -20.30 -4.46 -11.85
C GLN A 193 -21.37 -5.25 -12.63
N GLY A 194 -20.92 -6.07 -13.56
CA GLY A 194 -21.79 -7.02 -14.25
C GLY A 194 -22.38 -8.05 -13.28
N VAL A 195 -23.61 -8.46 -13.51
CA VAL A 195 -24.29 -9.49 -12.73
C VAL A 195 -24.33 -10.80 -13.49
N ASN A 196 -24.30 -11.95 -12.78
CA ASN A 196 -24.40 -13.28 -13.39
C ASN A 196 -23.38 -13.55 -14.51
N GLY A 197 -22.15 -13.03 -14.39
CA GLY A 197 -21.08 -13.24 -15.38
C GLY A 197 -21.12 -12.29 -16.58
N GLU A 198 -22.07 -11.37 -16.64
CA GLU A 198 -22.07 -10.31 -17.64
C GLU A 198 -20.88 -9.35 -17.46
N PRO A 199 -20.38 -8.76 -18.54
CA PRO A 199 -19.34 -7.73 -18.46
C PRO A 199 -19.79 -6.51 -17.63
N ASP A 200 -18.84 -5.84 -16.99
CA ASP A 200 -19.13 -4.60 -16.29
C ASP A 200 -19.70 -3.53 -17.25
N PRO A 201 -20.66 -2.71 -16.77
CA PRO A 201 -21.24 -1.64 -17.57
C PRO A 201 -20.16 -0.73 -18.18
N LYS A 202 -20.38 -0.29 -19.43
CA LYS A 202 -19.47 0.64 -20.14
C LYS A 202 -19.61 2.10 -19.70
N THR A 203 -20.31 2.33 -18.61
CA THR A 203 -20.43 3.64 -17.96
C THR A 203 -19.20 4.01 -17.14
N VAL A 204 -18.26 3.08 -16.98
CA VAL A 204 -16.98 3.31 -16.33
C VAL A 204 -15.83 2.95 -17.28
N ASP A 205 -14.75 3.70 -17.19
CA ASP A 205 -13.57 3.53 -18.03
C ASP A 205 -12.53 2.58 -17.41
N VAL A 206 -12.70 2.26 -16.14
CA VAL A 206 -11.80 1.39 -15.36
C VAL A 206 -12.63 0.34 -14.64
N ILE A 207 -12.22 -0.92 -14.72
CA ILE A 207 -12.79 -2.01 -13.94
C ILE A 207 -12.25 -1.91 -12.51
N SER A 208 -13.14 -1.79 -11.54
CA SER A 208 -12.75 -1.68 -10.14
C SER A 208 -13.43 -2.75 -9.29
N ARG A 209 -12.71 -3.17 -8.26
CA ARG A 209 -13.21 -4.10 -7.24
C ARG A 209 -12.73 -3.67 -5.86
N PHE A 210 -13.46 -4.09 -4.83
CA PHE A 210 -13.05 -3.97 -3.45
C PHE A 210 -12.57 -5.32 -2.92
N TYR A 211 -11.53 -5.30 -2.09
CA TYR A 211 -11.04 -6.41 -1.27
C TYR A 211 -10.90 -7.74 -2.05
N THR A 212 -10.39 -7.65 -3.27
CA THR A 212 -10.08 -8.82 -4.11
C THR A 212 -9.07 -9.74 -3.44
N ARG A 213 -9.00 -10.98 -3.90
CA ARG A 213 -8.04 -11.97 -3.41
C ARG A 213 -6.78 -11.99 -4.26
N VAL A 214 -5.65 -12.28 -3.63
CA VAL A 214 -4.38 -12.50 -4.32
C VAL A 214 -4.25 -13.96 -4.72
N LYS A 215 -4.47 -14.88 -3.77
CA LYS A 215 -4.35 -16.33 -3.99
C LYS A 215 -5.57 -17.06 -3.45
N GLN A 216 -5.95 -18.13 -4.13
CA GLN A 216 -7.08 -18.96 -3.75
C GLN A 216 -6.89 -19.62 -2.38
N GLU A 217 -5.65 -19.96 -2.02
CA GLU A 217 -5.30 -20.55 -0.73
C GLU A 217 -5.53 -19.63 0.48
N TYR A 218 -5.73 -18.34 0.25
CA TYR A 218 -6.12 -17.37 1.29
C TYR A 218 -7.65 -17.27 1.47
N LEU A 219 -8.40 -18.07 0.76
CA LEU A 219 -9.81 -18.27 1.03
C LEU A 219 -9.97 -19.07 2.31
N ASN A 220 -11.07 -18.85 3.04
CA ASN A 220 -11.35 -19.60 4.26
C ASN A 220 -11.32 -21.11 3.98
N PRO A 221 -10.37 -21.86 4.53
CA PRO A 221 -10.33 -23.30 4.31
C PRO A 221 -11.60 -23.95 4.86
N GLY A 222 -12.33 -24.67 4.03
CA GLY A 222 -13.54 -25.39 4.40
C GLY A 222 -14.87 -24.68 4.15
N ILE A 223 -14.85 -23.43 3.66
CA ILE A 223 -16.05 -22.75 3.16
C ILE A 223 -15.96 -22.73 1.64
N PRO A 224 -16.91 -23.38 0.91
CA PRO A 224 -16.92 -23.31 -0.54
C PRO A 224 -17.03 -21.87 -1.04
N GLU A 225 -16.37 -21.60 -2.15
CA GLU A 225 -16.44 -20.29 -2.81
C GLU A 225 -17.90 -19.92 -3.10
N GLY A 226 -18.30 -18.71 -2.67
CA GLY A 226 -19.67 -18.21 -2.84
C GLY A 226 -20.66 -18.56 -1.72
N GLU A 227 -20.29 -19.38 -0.73
CA GLU A 227 -21.15 -19.73 0.41
C GLU A 227 -20.93 -18.85 1.65
N ASP A 228 -19.91 -17.98 1.66
CA ASP A 228 -19.63 -17.07 2.77
C ASP A 228 -20.64 -15.91 2.77
N LYS A 229 -21.65 -16.04 3.62
CA LYS A 229 -22.76 -15.06 3.74
C LYS A 229 -22.39 -13.79 4.51
N GLU A 230 -21.22 -13.74 5.12
CA GLU A 230 -20.79 -12.64 5.98
C GLU A 230 -19.99 -11.56 5.23
N ARG A 231 -19.85 -11.68 3.92
CA ARG A 231 -19.09 -10.72 3.14
C ARG A 231 -19.87 -9.48 2.80
N ALA A 232 -19.17 -8.37 2.86
CA ALA A 232 -19.61 -7.16 2.19
C ALA A 232 -19.98 -7.51 0.73
N GLU A 233 -21.13 -7.06 0.27
CA GLU A 233 -21.69 -7.40 -1.04
C GLU A 233 -20.77 -7.08 -2.21
N ASN A 234 -19.81 -6.17 -1.99
CA ASN A 234 -18.85 -5.71 -2.99
C ASN A 234 -17.57 -6.54 -3.02
N ALA A 235 -17.34 -7.41 -2.04
CA ALA A 235 -16.21 -8.32 -2.02
C ALA A 235 -16.54 -9.59 -2.80
N ARG A 236 -16.53 -9.50 -4.13
CA ARG A 236 -16.61 -10.71 -4.97
C ARG A 236 -15.32 -11.51 -4.81
N TRP A 237 -15.48 -12.85 -4.92
CA TRP A 237 -14.37 -13.80 -4.81
C TRP A 237 -13.40 -13.76 -6.00
N GLU A 238 -13.52 -12.79 -6.87
CA GLU A 238 -12.69 -12.64 -8.05
C GLU A 238 -11.27 -12.20 -7.65
N ARG A 239 -10.28 -12.82 -8.25
CA ARG A 239 -8.91 -12.32 -8.19
C ARG A 239 -8.74 -11.17 -9.18
N LEU A 240 -8.01 -10.14 -8.75
CA LEU A 240 -7.75 -8.98 -9.60
C LEU A 240 -7.01 -9.38 -10.89
N LEU A 241 -6.06 -10.31 -10.78
CA LEU A 241 -5.31 -10.85 -11.92
C LEU A 241 -6.23 -11.57 -12.92
N GLU A 242 -7.18 -12.38 -12.45
CA GLU A 242 -8.14 -13.09 -13.32
C GLU A 242 -9.02 -12.11 -14.11
N ILE A 243 -9.40 -10.98 -13.50
CA ILE A 243 -10.12 -9.91 -14.19
C ILE A 243 -9.23 -9.27 -15.26
N ALA A 244 -7.96 -9.02 -14.93
CA ALA A 244 -7.00 -8.41 -15.85
C ALA A 244 -6.65 -9.33 -17.03
N GLU A 245 -6.78 -10.64 -16.88
CA GLU A 245 -6.53 -11.63 -17.94
C GLU A 245 -7.74 -11.86 -18.87
N ARG A 246 -8.90 -11.30 -18.56
CA ARG A 246 -10.09 -11.42 -19.44
C ARG A 246 -9.84 -10.78 -20.79
N THR A 247 -10.23 -11.50 -21.86
CA THR A 247 -10.02 -11.05 -23.25
C THR A 247 -11.21 -10.29 -23.84
N ASN A 248 -12.37 -10.37 -23.18
CA ASN A 248 -13.61 -9.72 -23.63
C ASN A 248 -13.76 -8.26 -23.14
N ASP A 249 -12.84 -7.79 -22.33
CA ASP A 249 -12.79 -6.41 -21.83
C ASP A 249 -11.33 -5.92 -21.81
N ASN A 250 -11.09 -4.74 -22.35
CA ASN A 250 -9.75 -4.17 -22.50
C ASN A 250 -9.56 -2.90 -21.66
N ARG A 251 -10.36 -2.71 -20.61
CA ARG A 251 -10.19 -1.59 -19.69
C ARG A 251 -9.07 -1.87 -18.66
N PRO A 252 -8.43 -0.82 -18.12
CA PRO A 252 -7.56 -0.98 -16.95
C PRO A 252 -8.33 -1.60 -15.78
N VAL A 253 -7.61 -2.32 -14.92
CA VAL A 253 -8.18 -3.00 -13.75
C VAL A 253 -7.51 -2.50 -12.49
N MET A 254 -8.29 -2.15 -11.47
CA MET A 254 -7.76 -1.69 -10.18
C MET A 254 -8.58 -2.22 -9.00
N THR A 255 -8.02 -2.07 -7.80
CA THR A 255 -8.75 -2.23 -6.56
C THR A 255 -8.82 -0.89 -5.83
N SER A 256 -10.01 -0.27 -5.80
CA SER A 256 -10.17 1.05 -5.18
C SER A 256 -10.30 0.99 -3.66
N GLU A 257 -10.46 -0.23 -3.10
CA GLU A 257 -10.22 -0.51 -1.69
C GLU A 257 -9.60 -1.89 -1.52
N TYR A 258 -8.52 -1.98 -0.77
CA TYR A 258 -7.88 -3.24 -0.40
C TYR A 258 -6.99 -3.09 0.83
N ALA A 259 -6.43 -4.20 1.31
CA ALA A 259 -5.48 -4.22 2.42
C ALA A 259 -6.00 -3.45 3.65
N HIS A 260 -7.26 -3.72 4.04
CA HIS A 260 -7.94 -3.07 5.15
C HIS A 260 -7.07 -2.99 6.41
N CYS A 261 -6.72 -1.78 6.84
CA CYS A 261 -5.68 -1.55 7.85
C CYS A 261 -6.15 -1.66 9.30
N MET A 262 -7.36 -2.16 9.54
CA MET A 262 -7.86 -2.38 10.90
C MET A 262 -7.03 -3.46 11.64
N GLY A 263 -6.66 -3.16 12.87
CA GLY A 263 -5.98 -4.10 13.75
C GLY A 263 -4.58 -4.50 13.27
N ASN A 264 -4.31 -5.81 13.25
CA ASN A 264 -3.03 -6.36 12.83
C ASN A 264 -3.01 -6.64 11.31
N ALA A 265 -2.96 -5.60 10.53
CA ALA A 265 -2.85 -5.59 9.07
C ALA A 265 -1.38 -5.28 8.68
N LEU A 266 -0.98 -5.43 7.51
CA LEU A 266 -1.26 -5.60 6.12
C LEU A 266 -0.83 -7.00 5.64
N GLY A 267 -1.66 -8.00 5.76
CA GLY A 267 -1.33 -9.33 5.23
C GLY A 267 -1.33 -9.35 3.69
N ASN A 268 -0.39 -10.09 3.11
CA ASN A 268 -0.29 -10.31 1.66
C ASN A 268 -0.12 -9.04 0.80
N PHE A 269 0.33 -7.93 1.39
CA PHE A 269 0.44 -6.67 0.68
C PHE A 269 1.50 -6.71 -0.44
N LYS A 270 2.62 -7.39 -0.18
CA LYS A 270 3.66 -7.62 -1.19
C LYS A 270 3.14 -8.47 -2.35
N GLU A 271 2.40 -9.53 -2.06
CA GLU A 271 1.84 -10.44 -3.07
C GLU A 271 0.85 -9.73 -4.00
N TYR A 272 0.02 -8.81 -3.48
CA TYR A 272 -0.81 -7.93 -4.33
C TYR A 272 0.05 -7.18 -5.36
N TRP A 273 1.18 -6.61 -4.92
CA TRP A 273 2.03 -5.82 -5.80
C TRP A 273 2.90 -6.66 -6.73
N ASP A 274 3.22 -7.88 -6.35
CA ASP A 274 3.84 -8.85 -7.27
C ASP A 274 2.88 -9.18 -8.43
N GLU A 275 1.56 -9.40 -8.16
CA GLU A 275 0.55 -9.58 -9.20
C GLU A 275 0.31 -8.30 -10.02
N ILE A 276 0.18 -7.14 -9.37
CA ILE A 276 -0.02 -5.85 -10.05
C ILE A 276 1.11 -5.55 -11.04
N TYR A 277 2.35 -5.84 -10.68
CA TYR A 277 3.48 -5.65 -11.60
C TYR A 277 3.58 -6.74 -12.68
N SER A 278 2.90 -7.87 -12.53
CA SER A 278 2.93 -8.98 -13.50
C SER A 278 2.04 -8.75 -14.73
N ASN A 279 1.05 -7.86 -14.65
CA ASN A 279 0.11 -7.61 -15.73
C ASN A 279 -0.03 -6.10 -16.01
N SER A 280 0.10 -5.73 -17.28
CA SER A 280 0.11 -4.32 -17.72
C SER A 280 -1.23 -3.61 -17.54
N ARG A 281 -2.35 -4.34 -17.53
CA ARG A 281 -3.69 -3.78 -17.32
C ARG A 281 -3.97 -3.43 -15.85
N MET A 282 -3.18 -3.96 -14.91
CA MET A 282 -3.37 -3.70 -13.49
C MET A 282 -2.84 -2.31 -13.12
N LEU A 283 -3.77 -1.38 -12.88
CA LEU A 283 -3.49 0.02 -12.57
C LEU A 283 -2.99 0.24 -11.13
N GLY A 284 -3.18 -0.74 -10.24
CA GLY A 284 -2.84 -0.62 -8.82
C GLY A 284 -4.07 -0.55 -7.94
N GLY A 285 -4.03 0.29 -6.90
CA GLY A 285 -5.15 0.41 -5.98
C GLY A 285 -4.93 1.39 -4.83
N PHE A 286 -5.96 1.50 -3.97
CA PHE A 286 -5.99 2.42 -2.85
C PHE A 286 -6.22 1.65 -1.55
N ILE A 287 -5.24 1.68 -0.63
CA ILE A 287 -5.32 1.02 0.68
C ILE A 287 -6.48 1.62 1.48
N TRP A 288 -7.28 0.80 2.14
CA TRP A 288 -8.25 1.25 3.13
C TRP A 288 -7.67 1.20 4.54
N ASP A 289 -7.35 2.33 5.22
CA ASP A 289 -7.28 3.67 4.67
C ASP A 289 -6.02 4.39 5.20
N TRP A 290 -5.91 5.69 4.98
CA TRP A 290 -4.71 6.45 5.34
C TRP A 290 -4.57 6.69 6.84
N VAL A 291 -5.65 7.09 7.52
CA VAL A 291 -5.58 7.61 8.89
C VAL A 291 -6.66 7.06 9.79
N ASP A 292 -6.31 6.65 11.00
CA ASP A 292 -7.30 6.32 12.03
C ASP A 292 -8.21 7.53 12.32
N GLN A 293 -9.55 7.33 12.40
CA GLN A 293 -10.51 8.39 12.63
C GLN A 293 -10.95 8.47 14.11
N GLY A 294 -10.03 8.27 15.03
CA GLY A 294 -10.28 8.44 16.45
C GLY A 294 -10.24 9.90 16.90
N ILE A 295 -11.00 10.22 17.93
CA ILE A 295 -11.11 11.56 18.52
C ILE A 295 -10.49 11.55 19.91
N TYR A 296 -9.79 12.61 20.28
CA TYR A 296 -9.23 12.72 21.62
C TYR A 296 -10.28 12.86 22.69
N LYS A 297 -10.12 12.08 23.75
CA LYS A 297 -10.91 12.13 24.97
C LYS A 297 -9.98 12.31 26.17
N ILE A 298 -10.32 13.24 27.05
CA ILE A 298 -9.62 13.43 28.32
C ILE A 298 -10.27 12.53 29.37
N LEU A 299 -9.46 11.66 29.97
CA LEU A 299 -9.88 10.78 31.03
C LEU A 299 -9.98 11.51 32.37
N PRO A 300 -10.71 10.95 33.37
CA PRO A 300 -10.86 11.60 34.69
C PRO A 300 -9.54 11.87 35.43
N ASP A 301 -8.49 11.11 35.12
CA ASP A 301 -7.15 11.29 35.68
C ASP A 301 -6.28 12.31 34.88
N GLY A 302 -6.86 12.98 33.87
CA GLY A 302 -6.20 13.98 33.03
C GLY A 302 -5.41 13.42 31.86
N ARG A 303 -5.29 12.11 31.71
CA ARG A 303 -4.64 11.49 30.53
C ARG A 303 -5.51 11.68 29.30
N GLN A 304 -4.86 11.87 28.17
CA GLN A 304 -5.49 11.90 26.86
C GLN A 304 -5.46 10.51 26.23
N MET A 305 -6.56 10.06 25.65
CA MET A 305 -6.64 8.85 24.85
C MET A 305 -7.29 9.16 23.49
N VAL A 306 -6.94 8.39 22.48
CA VAL A 306 -7.66 8.37 21.20
C VAL A 306 -8.86 7.44 21.38
N ALA A 307 -10.05 7.96 21.27
CA ALA A 307 -11.32 7.28 21.52
C ALA A 307 -12.03 6.93 20.22
N TYR A 308 -12.85 5.90 20.25
CA TYR A 308 -13.67 5.42 19.12
C TYR A 308 -15.11 5.16 19.55
N GLY A 309 -15.94 4.57 18.68
CA GLY A 309 -17.36 4.35 18.90
C GLY A 309 -17.67 3.58 20.18
N GLY A 310 -18.50 4.16 21.04
CA GLY A 310 -18.88 3.65 22.35
C GLY A 310 -18.10 4.26 23.52
N ASP A 311 -16.89 4.80 23.28
CA ASP A 311 -16.08 5.41 24.35
C ASP A 311 -16.70 6.69 24.91
N PHE A 312 -17.57 7.35 24.16
CA PHE A 312 -18.35 8.52 24.58
C PHE A 312 -19.73 8.17 25.12
N GLY A 313 -20.06 6.88 25.25
CA GLY A 313 -21.39 6.41 25.66
C GLY A 313 -22.42 6.40 24.53
N ASP A 314 -21.98 6.61 23.31
CA ASP A 314 -22.78 6.63 22.09
C ASP A 314 -23.28 5.22 21.71
N GLN A 315 -24.55 5.13 21.25
CA GLN A 315 -25.16 3.91 20.75
C GLN A 315 -26.21 4.24 19.68
N PRO A 316 -26.27 3.44 18.60
CA PRO A 316 -25.37 2.34 18.24
C PRO A 316 -23.97 2.83 17.83
N ASN A 317 -22.97 1.93 17.88
CA ASN A 317 -21.61 2.22 17.42
C ASN A 317 -20.94 0.98 16.84
N LEU A 318 -19.86 1.18 16.07
CA LEU A 318 -19.06 0.12 15.44
C LEU A 318 -17.69 -0.05 16.11
N LYS A 319 -17.52 0.47 17.33
CA LYS A 319 -16.27 0.36 18.11
C LYS A 319 -15.05 0.85 17.32
N ALA A 320 -13.99 0.06 17.31
CA ALA A 320 -12.72 0.36 16.62
C ALA A 320 -12.80 0.33 15.08
N PHE A 321 -13.99 0.24 14.48
CA PHE A 321 -14.13 0.16 13.02
C PHE A 321 -13.69 1.43 12.27
N CYS A 322 -13.44 2.50 13.01
CA CYS A 322 -12.83 3.74 12.51
C CYS A 322 -11.29 3.77 12.67
N PHE A 323 -10.67 2.69 13.18
CA PHE A 323 -9.22 2.57 13.31
C PHE A 323 -8.66 1.70 12.20
N ASN A 324 -8.68 2.25 11.00
CA ASN A 324 -8.30 1.59 9.75
C ASN A 324 -7.03 2.17 9.14
N GLY A 325 -6.36 3.09 9.84
CA GLY A 325 -5.29 3.90 9.27
C GLY A 325 -3.97 3.17 9.08
N VAL A 326 -3.28 3.51 8.00
CA VAL A 326 -1.83 3.27 7.84
C VAL A 326 -1.05 4.04 8.90
N VAL A 327 -1.53 5.24 9.23
CA VAL A 327 -1.02 6.07 10.34
C VAL A 327 -2.09 6.27 11.40
N MET A 328 -1.66 6.60 12.61
CA MET A 328 -2.58 6.91 13.72
C MET A 328 -3.28 8.26 13.50
N SER A 329 -4.32 8.55 14.29
CA SER A 329 -5.11 9.79 14.20
C SER A 329 -4.28 11.07 14.26
N ASP A 330 -3.19 11.07 15.04
CA ASP A 330 -2.23 12.17 15.18
C ASP A 330 -1.10 12.18 14.16
N ARG A 331 -1.09 11.18 13.27
CA ARG A 331 -0.09 10.90 12.21
C ARG A 331 1.19 10.25 12.72
N GLU A 332 1.22 9.70 13.93
CA GLU A 332 2.28 8.78 14.29
C GLU A 332 2.32 7.59 13.34
N THR A 333 3.53 7.21 12.91
CA THR A 333 3.70 6.10 11.97
C THR A 333 3.57 4.75 12.69
N THR A 334 2.92 3.81 12.04
CA THR A 334 2.72 2.44 12.52
C THR A 334 3.62 1.45 11.78
N PRO A 335 3.74 0.20 12.22
CA PRO A 335 4.41 -0.84 11.41
C PRO A 335 3.86 -0.97 9.99
N LYS A 336 2.55 -0.73 9.79
CA LYS A 336 1.88 -0.73 8.49
C LYS A 336 2.47 0.31 7.52
N TYR A 337 2.79 1.51 8.03
CA TYR A 337 3.42 2.58 7.27
C TYR A 337 4.75 2.14 6.65
N TRP A 338 5.56 1.43 7.41
CA TRP A 338 6.87 0.96 6.94
C TRP A 338 6.76 -0.18 5.93
N GLU A 339 5.76 -1.04 6.05
CA GLU A 339 5.43 -2.05 5.04
C GLU A 339 4.96 -1.38 3.74
N VAL A 340 4.05 -0.40 3.82
CA VAL A 340 3.60 0.39 2.67
C VAL A 340 4.80 1.05 1.98
N LYS A 341 5.67 1.72 2.75
CA LYS A 341 6.86 2.38 2.22
C LYS A 341 7.74 1.41 1.42
N LYS A 342 7.96 0.22 1.94
CA LYS A 342 8.79 -0.80 1.31
C LYS A 342 8.17 -1.33 0.02
N VAL A 343 6.91 -1.73 0.07
CA VAL A 343 6.22 -2.35 -1.07
C VAL A 343 5.96 -1.34 -2.19
N TYR A 344 5.67 -0.09 -1.83
CA TYR A 344 5.43 1.01 -2.77
C TYR A 344 6.72 1.64 -3.33
N ALA A 345 7.89 1.14 -2.93
CA ALA A 345 9.14 1.73 -3.39
C ALA A 345 9.22 1.81 -4.92
N PRO A 346 9.59 2.98 -5.48
CA PRO A 346 9.72 3.19 -6.92
C PRO A 346 11.00 2.57 -7.51
N VAL A 347 11.75 1.83 -6.71
CA VAL A 347 12.92 1.06 -7.11
C VAL A 347 12.80 -0.33 -6.51
N LYS A 348 13.09 -1.37 -7.30
CA LYS A 348 13.19 -2.75 -6.81
C LYS A 348 14.64 -3.20 -6.91
N LEU A 349 15.13 -3.85 -5.86
CA LEU A 349 16.45 -4.47 -5.82
C LEU A 349 16.30 -5.98 -5.65
N GLU A 350 17.02 -6.75 -6.43
CA GLU A 350 17.05 -8.21 -6.35
C GLU A 350 18.49 -8.70 -6.46
N MET A 351 18.86 -9.68 -5.63
CA MET A 351 20.16 -10.33 -5.74
C MET A 351 20.18 -11.23 -6.97
N GLU A 352 21.15 -11.01 -7.85
CA GLU A 352 21.36 -11.85 -9.03
C GLU A 352 22.22 -13.06 -8.63
N LYS A 353 21.60 -14.25 -8.64
CA LYS A 353 22.28 -15.52 -8.39
C LYS A 353 22.60 -16.20 -9.72
N ASP A 354 23.80 -16.76 -9.85
CA ASP A 354 24.15 -17.57 -11.01
C ASP A 354 23.46 -18.95 -10.90
N LEU A 355 22.34 -19.10 -11.56
CA LEU A 355 21.81 -20.43 -11.81
C LEU A 355 22.70 -21.09 -12.87
N GLN A 356 23.75 -21.78 -12.45
CA GLN A 356 24.41 -22.73 -13.35
C GLN A 356 23.41 -23.83 -13.67
N VAL A 357 22.80 -23.75 -14.85
CA VAL A 357 22.02 -24.84 -15.43
C VAL A 357 22.99 -25.96 -15.75
N PHE A 358 23.14 -26.93 -14.86
CA PHE A 358 23.75 -28.18 -15.20
C PHE A 358 22.78 -29.03 -16.05
N PRO A 359 23.27 -29.67 -17.14
CA PRO A 359 22.43 -30.56 -17.93
C PRO A 359 21.87 -31.68 -17.05
N LYS A 360 20.62 -32.01 -17.26
CA LYS A 360 19.95 -33.15 -16.63
C LYS A 360 20.69 -34.43 -17.02
N GLU A 361 21.52 -34.94 -16.16
CA GLU A 361 21.83 -36.36 -16.05
C GLU A 361 22.50 -36.63 -14.70
N GLN A 362 21.82 -37.50 -13.94
CA GLN A 362 22.23 -38.21 -12.73
C GLN A 362 22.37 -37.42 -11.41
N ASP A 363 21.47 -37.71 -10.52
CA ASP A 363 21.54 -37.70 -9.04
C ASP A 363 22.84 -37.20 -8.40
N LEU A 364 23.00 -35.90 -8.32
CA LEU A 364 23.82 -35.26 -7.33
C LEU A 364 23.04 -34.09 -6.78
N LEU A 365 22.66 -34.21 -5.53
CA LEU A 365 22.14 -33.10 -4.71
C LEU A 365 23.16 -31.95 -4.75
N VAL A 366 23.04 -31.08 -5.73
CA VAL A 366 23.75 -29.80 -5.75
C VAL A 366 23.15 -29.01 -4.60
N LYS A 367 23.86 -28.93 -3.50
CA LYS A 367 23.52 -28.03 -2.41
C LYS A 367 23.56 -26.62 -3.01
N GLU A 368 22.48 -25.84 -2.86
CA GLU A 368 22.36 -24.41 -3.22
C GLU A 368 23.48 -23.52 -2.62
N GLN A 369 24.40 -24.12 -1.89
CA GLN A 369 25.36 -23.49 -0.98
C GLN A 369 26.58 -22.84 -1.65
N ASP A 370 26.78 -22.98 -2.98
CA ASP A 370 27.99 -22.50 -3.61
C ASP A 370 27.81 -21.45 -4.72
N VAL A 371 26.59 -20.89 -4.84
CA VAL A 371 26.34 -19.85 -5.85
C VAL A 371 26.67 -18.48 -5.26
N LEU A 372 27.84 -17.94 -5.59
CA LEU A 372 28.21 -16.57 -5.22
C LEU A 372 27.29 -15.58 -5.96
N PRO A 373 26.76 -14.56 -5.26
CA PRO A 373 25.99 -13.53 -5.91
C PRO A 373 26.85 -12.73 -6.90
N LYS A 374 26.36 -12.53 -8.12
CA LYS A 374 27.06 -11.80 -9.19
C LYS A 374 26.88 -10.30 -9.13
N GLY A 375 25.70 -9.84 -8.68
CA GLY A 375 25.34 -8.44 -8.73
C GLY A 375 23.96 -8.19 -8.13
N LEU A 376 23.51 -6.96 -8.27
CA LEU A 376 22.16 -6.55 -7.95
C LEU A 376 21.44 -6.12 -9.22
N ARG A 377 20.26 -6.67 -9.43
CA ARG A 377 19.33 -6.23 -10.45
C ARG A 377 18.51 -5.07 -9.89
N VAL A 378 18.45 -3.96 -10.63
CA VAL A 378 17.78 -2.73 -10.26
C VAL A 378 16.67 -2.47 -11.26
N THR A 379 15.41 -2.49 -10.83
CA THR A 379 14.27 -2.14 -11.67
C THR A 379 13.76 -0.75 -11.29
N ASN A 380 13.66 0.14 -12.27
CA ASN A 380 13.07 1.46 -12.10
C ASN A 380 11.55 1.36 -12.22
N ARG A 381 10.84 1.56 -11.12
CA ARG A 381 9.38 1.57 -11.01
C ARG A 381 8.78 2.99 -10.98
N ASN A 382 9.60 4.03 -11.20
CA ASN A 382 9.07 5.36 -11.52
C ASN A 382 8.38 5.31 -12.88
N HIS A 383 7.50 6.28 -13.14
CA HIS A 383 6.74 6.34 -14.38
C HIS A 383 7.32 7.37 -15.37
N HIS A 384 8.01 8.39 -14.87
CA HIS A 384 8.45 9.53 -15.67
C HIS A 384 9.93 9.91 -15.49
N ILE A 385 10.56 9.48 -14.41
CA ILE A 385 11.95 9.83 -14.08
C ILE A 385 12.88 8.61 -14.07
N GLY A 386 14.14 8.83 -14.42
CA GLY A 386 15.22 7.86 -14.26
C GLY A 386 15.67 7.72 -12.80
N LEU A 387 16.81 7.10 -12.59
CA LEU A 387 17.38 6.88 -11.26
C LEU A 387 18.44 7.94 -10.87
N GLU A 388 18.67 8.96 -11.68
CA GLU A 388 19.73 9.96 -11.49
C GLU A 388 19.54 10.82 -10.23
N GLY A 389 18.27 10.92 -9.76
CA GLY A 389 17.90 11.62 -8.54
C GLY A 389 18.17 10.84 -7.25
N TYR A 390 18.69 9.60 -7.36
CA TYR A 390 18.93 8.73 -6.21
C TYR A 390 20.42 8.42 -6.04
N ARG A 391 20.77 7.96 -4.83
CA ARG A 391 22.07 7.36 -4.49
C ARG A 391 21.82 5.98 -3.91
N CYS A 392 22.77 5.06 -4.14
CA CYS A 392 22.74 3.71 -3.59
C CYS A 392 23.82 3.56 -2.53
N LEU A 393 23.43 3.56 -1.27
CA LEU A 393 24.33 3.38 -0.13
C LEU A 393 24.33 1.91 0.30
N TRP A 394 25.49 1.39 0.69
CA TRP A 394 25.58 0.04 1.21
C TRP A 394 26.35 -0.04 2.53
N THR A 395 26.04 -1.06 3.31
CA THR A 395 26.73 -1.39 4.56
C THR A 395 26.89 -2.90 4.66
N LEU A 396 28.11 -3.37 4.84
CA LEU A 396 28.43 -4.76 5.15
C LEU A 396 28.31 -4.99 6.65
N ILE A 397 27.58 -6.04 7.02
CA ILE A 397 27.37 -6.45 8.41
C ILE A 397 27.88 -7.89 8.58
N GLU A 398 28.74 -8.10 9.58
CA GLU A 398 29.24 -9.42 9.97
C GLU A 398 28.88 -9.70 11.42
N ASN A 399 28.14 -10.79 11.65
CA ASN A 399 27.64 -11.17 12.99
C ASN A 399 26.96 -10.01 13.75
N GLY A 400 26.14 -9.22 13.03
CA GLY A 400 25.42 -8.06 13.57
C GLY A 400 26.26 -6.79 13.75
N LYS A 401 27.55 -6.80 13.38
CA LYS A 401 28.44 -5.63 13.49
C LYS A 401 28.71 -5.04 12.10
N LYS A 402 28.65 -3.72 12.03
CA LYS A 402 29.02 -2.98 10.82
C LYS A 402 30.52 -3.07 10.59
N MET A 403 30.91 -3.55 9.40
CA MET A 403 32.30 -3.70 8.98
C MET A 403 32.75 -2.61 8.03
N GLU A 404 32.05 -2.47 6.91
CA GLU A 404 32.37 -1.55 5.84
C GLU A 404 31.09 -0.87 5.33
N GLN A 405 31.26 0.26 4.66
CA GLN A 405 30.16 0.97 3.99
C GLN A 405 30.69 1.75 2.80
N GLY A 406 29.81 2.08 1.89
CA GLY A 406 30.16 2.88 0.71
C GLY A 406 28.93 3.23 -0.12
N GLU A 407 29.20 3.62 -1.35
CA GLU A 407 28.19 3.95 -2.35
C GLU A 407 28.42 3.12 -3.60
N LEU A 408 27.34 2.64 -4.22
CA LEU A 408 27.34 1.98 -5.53
C LEU A 408 26.78 2.93 -6.57
N ALA A 409 27.36 2.91 -7.77
CA ALA A 409 26.82 3.64 -8.89
C ALA A 409 25.53 2.96 -9.39
N LEU A 410 24.42 3.70 -9.35
CA LEU A 410 23.16 3.24 -9.95
C LEU A 410 23.29 3.22 -11.48
N PRO A 411 22.77 2.19 -12.16
CA PRO A 411 22.72 2.18 -13.60
C PRO A 411 21.75 3.24 -14.14
N LEU A 412 22.01 3.74 -15.34
CA LEU A 412 21.06 4.59 -16.07
C LEU A 412 19.94 3.69 -16.59
N VAL A 413 18.80 3.75 -15.93
CA VAL A 413 17.63 2.90 -16.21
C VAL A 413 16.41 3.78 -16.42
N ALA A 414 15.82 3.70 -17.60
CA ALA A 414 14.59 4.41 -17.92
C ALA A 414 13.39 3.88 -17.09
N PRO A 415 12.28 4.64 -16.99
CA PRO A 415 11.06 4.17 -16.35
C PRO A 415 10.59 2.82 -16.89
N GLY A 416 10.30 1.87 -16.00
CA GLY A 416 9.86 0.52 -16.32
C GLY A 416 10.97 -0.46 -16.71
N GLU A 417 12.19 -0.01 -16.90
CA GLU A 417 13.31 -0.84 -17.32
C GLU A 417 14.12 -1.40 -16.12
N THR A 418 14.98 -2.37 -16.42
CA THR A 418 15.84 -3.05 -15.45
C THR A 418 17.29 -3.00 -15.92
N GLY A 419 18.20 -2.65 -15.01
CA GLY A 419 19.63 -2.70 -15.18
C GLY A 419 20.31 -3.55 -14.12
N THR A 420 21.61 -3.75 -14.22
CA THR A 420 22.42 -4.47 -13.24
C THR A 420 23.53 -3.57 -12.70
N MET A 421 23.90 -3.80 -11.44
CA MET A 421 25.07 -3.17 -10.82
C MET A 421 25.91 -4.22 -10.09
N ALA A 422 27.22 -4.03 -10.09
CA ALA A 422 28.13 -4.92 -9.39
C ALA A 422 27.93 -4.81 -7.86
N LEU A 423 28.21 -5.89 -7.16
CA LEU A 423 28.35 -5.87 -5.71
C LEU A 423 29.59 -5.09 -5.30
N PRO A 424 29.64 -4.56 -4.06
CA PRO A 424 30.86 -3.96 -3.55
C PRO A 424 31.96 -5.01 -3.47
N ASP A 425 33.20 -4.61 -3.79
CA ASP A 425 34.38 -5.48 -3.66
C ASP A 425 34.76 -5.60 -2.16
N VAL A 426 34.19 -6.60 -1.50
CA VAL A 426 34.35 -6.85 -0.06
C VAL A 426 34.79 -8.28 0.20
N LYS A 427 35.59 -8.48 1.23
CA LYS A 427 35.98 -9.82 1.68
C LYS A 427 34.87 -10.44 2.50
N ILE A 428 34.33 -11.56 2.04
CA ILE A 428 33.28 -12.31 2.73
C ILE A 428 33.91 -13.37 3.63
N ASN A 429 33.68 -13.26 4.93
CA ASN A 429 34.06 -14.27 5.89
C ASN A 429 33.05 -15.43 5.83
N LYS A 430 33.45 -16.58 5.29
CA LYS A 430 32.60 -17.76 5.13
C LYS A 430 32.16 -18.40 6.47
N GLN A 431 32.79 -18.03 7.59
CA GLN A 431 32.48 -18.56 8.92
C GLN A 431 31.58 -17.64 9.77
N ALA A 432 31.16 -16.50 9.22
CA ALA A 432 30.33 -15.51 9.88
C ALA A 432 29.00 -15.35 9.14
N ASP A 433 27.96 -14.87 9.84
CA ASP A 433 26.74 -14.36 9.20
C ASP A 433 27.06 -13.02 8.54
N VAL A 434 27.09 -13.00 7.19
CA VAL A 434 27.43 -11.80 6.43
C VAL A 434 26.22 -11.30 5.66
N ARG A 435 25.85 -10.04 5.92
CA ARG A 435 24.71 -9.35 5.34
C ARG A 435 25.14 -8.08 4.62
N LEU A 436 24.56 -7.84 3.47
CA LEU A 436 24.67 -6.57 2.74
C LEU A 436 23.35 -5.80 2.89
N ASN A 437 23.40 -4.69 3.61
CA ASN A 437 22.31 -3.72 3.63
C ASN A 437 22.51 -2.73 2.50
N VAL A 438 21.47 -2.51 1.72
CA VAL A 438 21.47 -1.55 0.61
C VAL A 438 20.31 -0.58 0.79
N SER A 439 20.60 0.71 0.76
CA SER A 439 19.60 1.77 0.85
C SER A 439 19.63 2.67 -0.38
N ILE A 440 18.47 2.86 -1.00
CA ILE A 440 18.27 3.88 -2.04
C ILE A 440 17.77 5.15 -1.33
N VAL A 441 18.48 6.26 -1.52
CA VAL A 441 18.18 7.53 -0.87
C VAL A 441 18.09 8.66 -1.88
N LEU A 442 17.37 9.74 -1.55
CA LEU A 442 17.35 10.96 -2.35
C LEU A 442 18.75 11.57 -2.44
N LYS A 443 19.16 11.95 -3.63
CA LYS A 443 20.46 12.63 -3.88
C LYS A 443 20.43 14.09 -3.45
N GLU A 444 19.34 14.77 -3.70
CA GLU A 444 19.10 16.18 -3.45
C GLU A 444 17.78 16.40 -2.69
N ASP A 445 17.56 17.61 -2.21
CA ASP A 445 16.30 17.98 -1.59
C ASP A 445 15.15 17.88 -2.59
N ALA A 446 14.07 17.20 -2.22
CA ALA A 446 12.81 17.19 -2.92
C ALA A 446 11.80 18.13 -2.21
N LEU A 447 10.67 18.42 -2.87
CA LEU A 447 9.59 19.23 -2.29
C LEU A 447 9.03 18.65 -0.98
N TRP A 448 9.17 17.34 -0.77
CA TRP A 448 8.54 16.58 0.30
C TRP A 448 9.54 15.91 1.28
N ALA A 449 10.85 15.93 0.99
CA ALA A 449 11.89 15.38 1.87
C ALA A 449 13.26 15.96 1.56
N LYS A 450 14.16 15.88 2.54
CA LYS A 450 15.56 16.30 2.40
C LYS A 450 16.41 15.24 1.70
N ALA A 451 17.53 15.68 1.14
CA ALA A 451 18.58 14.78 0.65
C ALA A 451 18.96 13.75 1.71
N GLY A 452 19.18 12.50 1.28
CA GLY A 452 19.43 11.39 2.19
C GLY A 452 18.16 10.69 2.71
N HIS A 453 16.95 11.18 2.40
CA HIS A 453 15.72 10.47 2.74
C HIS A 453 15.71 9.08 2.09
N GLU A 454 15.50 8.03 2.91
CA GLU A 454 15.50 6.63 2.46
C GLU A 454 14.20 6.30 1.71
N ILE A 455 14.35 5.91 0.45
CA ILE A 455 13.26 5.47 -0.43
C ILE A 455 13.00 3.98 -0.28
N LEU A 456 14.09 3.20 -0.24
CA LEU A 456 14.06 1.74 -0.12
C LEU A 456 15.25 1.29 0.71
N LYS A 457 15.03 0.25 1.53
CA LYS A 457 16.07 -0.49 2.21
C LYS A 457 15.87 -1.98 2.00
N GLU A 458 16.93 -2.65 1.57
CA GLU A 458 16.99 -4.11 1.43
C GLU A 458 18.16 -4.70 2.21
N GLN A 459 18.00 -5.94 2.62
CA GLN A 459 19.09 -6.72 3.23
C GLN A 459 19.24 -8.04 2.48
N PHE A 460 20.45 -8.30 2.02
CA PHE A 460 20.81 -9.53 1.31
C PHE A 460 21.76 -10.37 2.13
N ALA A 461 21.51 -11.69 2.21
CA ALA A 461 22.47 -12.64 2.73
C ALA A 461 23.55 -12.87 1.66
N LEU A 462 24.81 -12.65 2.04
CA LEU A 462 25.96 -12.96 1.18
C LEU A 462 26.50 -14.38 1.36
N ASN A 463 26.08 -15.05 2.45
CA ASN A 463 26.32 -16.46 2.70
C ASN A 463 25.18 -17.06 3.53
N ASP A 464 25.06 -18.38 3.53
CA ASP A 464 24.00 -19.12 4.24
C ASP A 464 24.48 -19.69 5.59
N HIS A 465 25.43 -19.03 6.25
CA HIS A 465 26.05 -19.54 7.47
C HIS A 465 25.03 -19.82 8.61
N LEU A 466 23.95 -19.05 8.70
CA LEU A 466 22.89 -19.26 9.70
C LEU A 466 22.20 -20.62 9.57
N MET A 467 21.99 -21.11 8.36
CA MET A 467 21.38 -22.44 8.14
C MET A 467 22.32 -23.58 8.54
N ALA A 468 23.63 -23.39 8.37
CA ALA A 468 24.63 -24.37 8.80
C ALA A 468 24.76 -24.44 10.32
N VAL A 469 24.64 -23.31 11.01
CA VAL A 469 24.70 -23.24 12.48
C VAL A 469 23.45 -23.89 13.12
N ALA A 470 22.28 -23.71 12.51
CA ALA A 470 21.04 -24.34 13.00
C ALA A 470 21.08 -25.88 12.91
N ASN A 471 21.81 -26.42 11.92
CA ASN A 471 21.95 -27.87 11.71
C ASN A 471 23.18 -28.49 12.40
N GLY A 472 24.05 -27.71 13.01
CA GLY A 472 25.36 -28.18 13.52
C GLY A 472 25.80 -27.64 14.88
N VAL A 473 24.89 -27.08 15.68
CA VAL A 473 25.27 -26.59 17.03
C VAL A 473 25.64 -27.79 17.94
N GLN A 474 26.91 -28.13 17.95
CA GLN A 474 27.49 -28.81 19.09
C GLN A 474 27.47 -27.80 20.28
N PRO A 475 26.89 -28.13 21.44
CA PRO A 475 26.90 -27.24 22.58
C PRO A 475 28.34 -27.08 23.06
N GLY A 476 29.00 -26.00 22.60
CA GLY A 476 30.30 -25.61 23.12
C GLY A 476 30.19 -25.32 24.62
N LYS A 477 31.13 -25.81 25.40
CA LYS A 477 31.26 -25.54 26.85
C LYS A 477 31.33 -24.02 27.08
N ARG A 478 30.18 -23.35 27.21
CA ARG A 478 30.14 -21.97 27.71
C ARG A 478 30.33 -21.98 29.22
N LYS A 479 31.40 -21.34 29.68
CA LYS A 479 31.69 -21.06 31.09
C LYS A 479 30.82 -19.94 31.70
N ASN A 480 29.68 -19.61 31.15
CA ASN A 480 28.80 -18.60 31.70
C ASN A 480 27.69 -19.23 32.52
N LYS A 481 27.51 -18.74 33.73
CA LYS A 481 26.55 -19.18 34.74
C LYS A 481 25.06 -19.01 34.38
N PHE A 482 24.73 -18.58 33.18
CA PHE A 482 23.35 -18.46 32.69
C PHE A 482 23.17 -19.38 31.49
N SER A 483 22.35 -20.39 31.67
CA SER A 483 21.81 -21.20 30.57
C SER A 483 20.72 -20.41 29.87
N VAL A 484 20.60 -20.55 28.51
CA VAL A 484 19.44 -20.06 27.80
C VAL A 484 18.14 -20.61 28.38
N LEU A 485 18.21 -21.84 28.96
CA LEU A 485 17.09 -22.46 29.67
C LEU A 485 16.73 -21.74 30.98
N ASP A 486 17.67 -21.03 31.63
CA ASP A 486 17.36 -20.23 32.82
C ASP A 486 16.64 -18.92 32.47
N LEU A 487 16.83 -18.41 31.27
CA LEU A 487 16.04 -17.31 30.69
C LEU A 487 14.62 -17.76 30.27
N TRP A 488 14.42 -19.06 30.08
CA TRP A 488 13.15 -19.63 29.63
C TRP A 488 12.30 -20.21 30.77
N LYS A 489 12.79 -20.25 31.99
CA LYS A 489 12.03 -20.77 33.13
C LYS A 489 10.73 -20.01 33.39
N ASP A 490 10.68 -18.75 33.00
CA ASP A 490 9.52 -17.89 33.13
C ASP A 490 8.99 -17.40 31.75
N SER A 491 9.49 -17.95 30.62
CA SER A 491 9.09 -17.60 29.30
C SER A 491 8.17 -18.66 28.71
N TYR A 492 6.93 -18.30 28.48
CA TYR A 492 5.98 -19.15 27.76
C TYR A 492 6.22 -19.05 26.26
N PHE A 493 6.18 -20.19 25.57
CA PHE A 493 6.05 -20.18 24.11
C PHE A 493 4.70 -19.53 23.76
N GLN A 494 4.72 -18.31 23.31
CA GLN A 494 3.52 -17.61 22.85
C GLN A 494 3.34 -17.85 21.34
N ALA A 495 2.51 -18.82 21.00
CA ALA A 495 1.97 -18.98 19.65
C ALA A 495 0.64 -18.24 19.46
N PHE A 496 0.18 -17.54 20.51
CA PHE A 496 -1.10 -16.84 20.55
C PHE A 496 -0.87 -15.34 20.73
N ARG A 497 -1.40 -14.54 19.81
CA ARG A 497 -1.51 -13.10 20.00
C ARG A 497 -2.89 -12.74 20.55
N ALA A 498 -2.99 -11.66 21.29
CA ALA A 498 -4.29 -11.14 21.70
C ALA A 498 -5.16 -10.85 20.46
N PRO A 499 -6.44 -11.31 20.46
CA PRO A 499 -7.35 -11.00 19.37
C PRO A 499 -7.56 -9.50 19.22
N THR A 500 -7.39 -8.99 18.01
CA THR A 500 -7.74 -7.62 17.67
C THR A 500 -9.24 -7.51 17.46
N ASP A 501 -9.75 -6.27 17.32
CA ASP A 501 -11.17 -6.08 17.00
C ASP A 501 -11.54 -6.67 15.65
N ASN A 502 -10.60 -6.72 14.71
CA ASN A 502 -10.79 -7.36 13.41
C ASN A 502 -11.03 -8.88 13.55
N ASP A 503 -10.34 -9.55 14.46
CA ASP A 503 -10.57 -10.98 14.74
C ASP A 503 -11.91 -11.26 15.42
N LYS A 504 -12.56 -10.22 15.95
CA LYS A 504 -13.83 -10.28 16.68
C LYS A 504 -15.02 -9.79 15.86
N SER A 505 -14.81 -8.88 14.90
CA SER A 505 -15.87 -8.09 14.28
C SER A 505 -16.34 -8.65 12.95
N PHE A 506 -15.45 -9.09 12.08
CA PHE A 506 -15.80 -9.71 10.81
C PHE A 506 -16.00 -11.20 10.97
N GLY A 507 -17.25 -11.60 11.23
CA GLY A 507 -17.62 -12.99 11.38
C GLY A 507 -17.22 -13.63 12.69
N ASN A 508 -16.46 -12.97 13.54
CA ASN A 508 -16.13 -13.39 14.93
C ASN A 508 -15.50 -14.79 15.09
N TRP A 509 -15.16 -15.44 14.01
CA TRP A 509 -14.82 -16.86 13.99
C TRP A 509 -13.36 -17.10 14.38
N LEU A 510 -12.41 -16.26 13.99
CA LEU A 510 -10.99 -16.47 14.36
C LEU A 510 -10.80 -16.43 15.88
N ALA A 511 -11.25 -15.38 16.55
CA ALA A 511 -11.15 -15.27 18.00
C ALA A 511 -11.95 -16.35 18.73
N LYS A 512 -13.09 -16.76 18.17
CA LYS A 512 -13.91 -17.86 18.70
C LYS A 512 -13.22 -19.21 18.53
N ASP A 513 -12.64 -19.46 17.38
CA ASP A 513 -11.90 -20.70 17.11
C ASP A 513 -10.67 -20.83 17.98
N TRP A 514 -9.93 -19.73 18.18
CA TRP A 514 -8.79 -19.72 19.11
C TRP A 514 -9.20 -20.04 20.55
N LYS A 515 -10.35 -19.52 21.01
CA LYS A 515 -10.92 -19.87 22.32
C LYS A 515 -11.37 -21.32 22.37
N ASN A 516 -12.04 -21.82 21.34
CA ASN A 516 -12.49 -23.20 21.26
C ASN A 516 -11.31 -24.18 21.33
N GLN A 517 -10.18 -23.80 20.74
CA GLN A 517 -8.93 -24.56 20.75
C GLN A 517 -8.07 -24.28 22.00
N ARG A 518 -8.54 -23.44 22.92
CA ARG A 518 -7.83 -23.03 24.14
C ARG A 518 -6.45 -22.42 23.90
N LEU A 519 -6.26 -21.74 22.79
CA LEU A 519 -4.99 -21.06 22.50
C LEU A 519 -4.73 -19.86 23.43
N ASP A 520 -5.78 -19.29 24.02
CA ASP A 520 -5.74 -18.23 25.03
C ASP A 520 -5.34 -18.76 26.43
N ALA A 521 -5.40 -20.06 26.65
CA ALA A 521 -5.04 -20.72 27.90
C ALA A 521 -4.36 -22.08 27.62
N PRO A 522 -3.18 -22.09 26.96
CA PRO A 522 -2.53 -23.34 26.59
C PRO A 522 -2.11 -24.11 27.86
N GLN A 523 -2.43 -25.40 27.89
CA GLN A 523 -1.83 -26.30 28.85
C GLN A 523 -0.46 -26.72 28.32
N VAL A 524 0.60 -26.28 28.98
CA VAL A 524 1.96 -26.65 28.63
C VAL A 524 2.34 -27.88 29.47
N GLU A 525 2.42 -29.03 28.82
CA GLU A 525 3.03 -30.21 29.41
C GLU A 525 4.53 -30.21 29.03
N VAL A 526 5.39 -30.01 30.02
CA VAL A 526 6.83 -30.12 29.81
C VAL A 526 7.19 -31.60 29.81
N ILE A 527 7.27 -32.20 28.64
CA ILE A 527 7.85 -33.53 28.51
C ILE A 527 9.37 -33.36 28.68
N THR A 528 9.88 -33.61 29.86
CA THR A 528 11.32 -33.76 30.06
C THR A 528 11.74 -35.05 29.35
N PRO A 529 12.59 -34.99 28.31
CA PRO A 529 13.11 -36.22 27.74
C PRO A 529 13.89 -36.94 28.81
N GLU A 530 13.63 -38.24 28.98
CA GLU A 530 14.47 -39.10 29.81
C GLU A 530 15.88 -39.01 29.25
N THR A 531 16.79 -38.40 30.00
CA THR A 531 18.20 -38.29 29.63
C THR A 531 18.87 -39.62 29.98
N GLU A 532 18.97 -40.53 29.01
CA GLU A 532 19.94 -41.61 29.08
C GLU A 532 21.36 -41.02 29.02
N THR A 533 22.07 -41.10 30.13
CA THR A 533 23.50 -40.80 30.17
C THR A 533 24.25 -42.09 29.84
N GLN A 534 24.78 -42.18 28.62
CA GLN A 534 25.77 -43.21 28.28
C GLN A 534 27.15 -42.61 28.46
N GLU A 535 27.87 -43.15 29.47
CA GLU A 535 29.31 -42.92 29.59
C GLU A 535 30.06 -43.93 28.74
N THR A 536 30.65 -43.49 27.64
CA THR A 536 31.66 -44.24 26.90
C THR A 536 32.89 -43.37 26.75
N ASN A 537 33.97 -43.82 27.37
CA ASN A 537 35.33 -43.25 27.25
C ASN A 537 35.46 -41.75 27.59
N GLY A 538 34.88 -41.32 28.70
CA GLY A 538 35.10 -39.96 29.20
C GLY A 538 34.33 -38.84 28.47
N THR A 539 33.41 -39.19 27.61
CA THR A 539 32.54 -38.23 26.90
C THR A 539 31.09 -38.50 27.32
N VAL A 540 30.46 -37.52 27.96
CA VAL A 540 29.03 -37.57 28.30
C VAL A 540 28.25 -36.99 27.11
N SER A 541 27.48 -37.81 26.40
CA SER A 541 26.50 -37.35 25.42
C SER A 541 25.09 -37.40 26.01
N ARG A 542 24.34 -36.29 25.96
CA ARG A 542 22.91 -36.24 26.25
C ARG A 542 22.17 -36.33 24.92
N LYS A 543 21.31 -37.30 24.76
CA LYS A 543 20.31 -37.34 23.68
C LYS A 543 19.04 -36.69 24.13
#